data_b2912604ed57487f197b09555dc5bdb5
#
_entry.id   b2912604ed57487f197b09555dc5bdb5
#
_cell.length_a   1.000
_cell.length_b   1.000
_cell.length_c   1.000
_cell.angle_alpha   90.00
_cell.angle_beta   90.00
_cell.angle_gamma   90.00
#
_symmetry.space_group_name_H-M   'P 1'
#
loop_
_entity.id
_entity.type
_entity.pdbx_description
1 polymer ?
#
loop_
_entity_poly.entity_id
_entity_poly.type
_entity_poly.pdbx_seq_one_letter_code
_entity_poly.pdbx_strand_id
1 'polypeptide(L)'
;MEKKNVLYALIRVARENACYDEDHMERLSYNCRVLSEAMQLSAEFGHLISNSYIDTIELAAPLCDLGNVAIPTEVLQKKETLSPEDTATIHTHTTIGAKILQDIHDSGDYNDFLQMSIDIAQYHHENWDGSGYPCGIKGNEIPLSAQIVSVVSAYCAITEKRVYRGSYTIEEALNMMDNDSGKKFNPDIFQILKMIYRQLH
;
A
#
# COMPACT_ATOMS: atom_id res chain seq x y z
N MET A 1 -4.06 -4.11 -24.62
CA MET A 1 -5.03 -5.04 -24.00
C MET A 1 -4.36 -6.22 -23.32
N GLU A 2 -3.34 -6.86 -23.93
CA GLU A 2 -2.65 -8.02 -23.33
C GLU A 2 -1.87 -7.71 -22.03
N LYS A 3 -1.18 -6.58 -21.93
CA LYS A 3 -0.34 -6.23 -20.77
C LYS A 3 -1.15 -5.95 -19.49
N LYS A 4 -2.33 -5.31 -19.59
CA LYS A 4 -3.22 -5.15 -18.43
C LYS A 4 -3.67 -6.51 -17.89
N ASN A 5 -3.94 -7.47 -18.76
CA ASN A 5 -4.37 -8.82 -18.37
C ASN A 5 -3.25 -9.57 -17.63
N VAL A 6 -1.98 -9.41 -18.03
CA VAL A 6 -0.83 -9.99 -17.33
C VAL A 6 -0.70 -9.39 -15.93
N LEU A 7 -0.81 -8.06 -15.81
CA LEU A 7 -0.72 -7.38 -14.53
C LEU A 7 -1.82 -7.82 -13.56
N TYR A 8 -3.08 -7.90 -14.01
CA TYR A 8 -4.19 -8.44 -13.20
C TYR A 8 -3.98 -9.91 -12.81
N ALA A 9 -3.36 -10.71 -13.68
CA ALA A 9 -3.04 -12.10 -13.35
C ALA A 9 -1.97 -12.16 -12.25
N LEU A 10 -0.94 -11.31 -12.30
CA LEU A 10 0.10 -11.22 -11.27
C LEU A 10 -0.47 -10.75 -9.93
N ILE A 11 -1.33 -9.73 -9.92
CA ILE A 11 -2.03 -9.27 -8.71
C ILE A 11 -2.81 -10.43 -8.09
N ARG A 12 -3.53 -11.21 -8.90
CA ARG A 12 -4.31 -12.34 -8.42
C ARG A 12 -3.45 -13.43 -7.80
N VAL A 13 -2.30 -13.75 -8.40
CA VAL A 13 -1.35 -14.73 -7.85
C VAL A 13 -0.76 -14.21 -6.53
N ALA A 14 -0.35 -12.94 -6.46
CA ALA A 14 0.18 -12.35 -5.23
C ALA A 14 -0.85 -12.39 -4.09
N ARG A 15 -2.12 -12.08 -4.39
CA ARG A 15 -3.23 -12.15 -3.43
C ARG A 15 -3.46 -13.57 -2.89
N GLU A 16 -3.51 -14.55 -3.79
CA GLU A 16 -3.71 -15.95 -3.41
C GLU A 16 -2.57 -16.46 -2.52
N ASN A 17 -1.33 -16.08 -2.82
CA ASN A 17 -0.16 -16.47 -2.03
C ASN A 17 -0.17 -15.84 -0.63
N ALA A 18 -0.57 -14.59 -0.52
CA ALA A 18 -0.64 -13.86 0.76
C ALA A 18 -1.90 -14.17 1.59
N CYS A 19 -2.85 -14.95 1.06
CA CYS A 19 -4.13 -15.25 1.70
C CYS A 19 -4.93 -14.00 2.12
N TYR A 20 -4.91 -12.95 1.30
CA TYR A 20 -5.79 -11.80 1.49
C TYR A 20 -7.25 -12.16 1.22
N ASP A 21 -8.17 -11.52 1.96
CA ASP A 21 -9.59 -11.61 1.72
C ASP A 21 -9.93 -11.15 0.28
N GLU A 22 -11.02 -11.68 -0.29
CA GLU A 22 -11.42 -11.36 -1.67
C GLU A 22 -11.58 -9.84 -1.88
N ASP A 23 -12.09 -9.14 -0.89
CA ASP A 23 -12.37 -7.70 -0.96
C ASP A 23 -11.16 -6.80 -0.64
N HIS A 24 -10.04 -7.37 -0.17
CA HIS A 24 -8.88 -6.57 0.31
C HIS A 24 -8.36 -5.61 -0.76
N MET A 25 -8.14 -6.12 -1.97
CA MET A 25 -7.59 -5.33 -3.08
C MET A 25 -8.57 -4.24 -3.56
N GLU A 26 -9.87 -4.54 -3.56
CA GLU A 26 -10.91 -3.58 -3.94
C GLU A 26 -11.03 -2.47 -2.89
N ARG A 27 -10.98 -2.83 -1.60
CA ARG A 27 -10.97 -1.87 -0.49
C ARG A 27 -9.74 -0.97 -0.54
N LEU A 28 -8.55 -1.54 -0.78
CA LEU A 28 -7.30 -0.79 -0.90
C LEU A 28 -7.38 0.23 -2.06
N SER A 29 -7.79 -0.23 -3.26
CA SER A 29 -8.00 0.62 -4.43
C SER A 29 -8.97 1.76 -4.15
N TYR A 30 -10.15 1.42 -3.68
CA TYR A 30 -11.22 2.37 -3.40
C TYR A 30 -10.80 3.41 -2.35
N ASN A 31 -10.23 2.97 -1.23
CA ASN A 31 -9.82 3.85 -0.15
C ASN A 31 -8.65 4.77 -0.56
N CYS A 32 -7.72 4.29 -1.38
CA CYS A 32 -6.66 5.14 -1.95
C CYS A 32 -7.23 6.22 -2.87
N ARG A 33 -8.24 5.89 -3.71
CA ARG A 33 -8.96 6.85 -4.53
C ARG A 33 -9.64 7.91 -3.67
N VAL A 34 -10.48 7.50 -2.72
CA VAL A 34 -11.25 8.41 -1.86
C VAL A 34 -10.33 9.33 -1.05
N LEU A 35 -9.24 8.80 -0.51
CA LEU A 35 -8.26 9.63 0.20
C LEU A 35 -7.58 10.63 -0.74
N SER A 36 -7.19 10.21 -1.94
CA SER A 36 -6.57 11.11 -2.93
C SER A 36 -7.52 12.20 -3.42
N GLU A 37 -8.82 11.91 -3.59
CA GLU A 37 -9.85 12.90 -3.91
C GLU A 37 -9.98 13.95 -2.80
N ALA A 38 -9.97 13.54 -1.54
CA ALA A 38 -9.98 14.47 -0.41
C ALA A 38 -8.69 15.30 -0.31
N MET A 39 -7.54 14.68 -0.55
CA MET A 39 -6.24 15.37 -0.59
C MET A 39 -6.18 16.39 -1.73
N GLN A 40 -6.77 16.12 -2.89
CA GLN A 40 -6.86 17.06 -4.01
C GLN A 40 -7.56 18.36 -3.63
N LEU A 41 -8.53 18.29 -2.70
CA LEU A 41 -9.27 19.45 -2.21
C LEU A 41 -8.55 20.21 -1.09
N SER A 42 -7.46 19.67 -0.57
CA SER A 42 -6.67 20.31 0.48
C SER A 42 -5.72 21.38 -0.05
N ALA A 43 -5.39 22.38 0.76
CA ALA A 43 -4.43 23.42 0.41
C ALA A 43 -3.02 22.86 0.22
N GLU A 44 -2.67 21.80 0.97
CA GLU A 44 -1.32 21.23 1.01
C GLU A 44 -1.04 20.34 -0.20
N PHE A 45 -1.98 19.47 -0.57
CA PHE A 45 -1.76 18.45 -1.59
C PHE A 45 -2.43 18.73 -2.93
N GLY A 46 -3.37 19.69 -2.98
CA GLY A 46 -4.18 19.95 -4.18
C GLY A 46 -3.38 20.23 -5.45
N HIS A 47 -2.22 20.85 -5.30
CA HIS A 47 -1.33 21.14 -6.43
C HIS A 47 -0.50 19.92 -6.92
N LEU A 48 -0.45 18.84 -6.14
CA LEU A 48 0.28 17.61 -6.44
C LEU A 48 -0.62 16.51 -7.03
N ILE A 49 -1.93 16.61 -6.82
CA ILE A 49 -2.87 15.53 -7.14
C ILE A 49 -3.82 15.98 -8.25
N SER A 50 -3.63 15.43 -9.44
CA SER A 50 -4.53 15.59 -10.59
C SER A 50 -5.56 14.45 -10.65
N ASN A 51 -6.61 14.62 -11.48
CA ASN A 51 -7.56 13.53 -11.74
C ASN A 51 -6.86 12.28 -12.32
N SER A 52 -5.85 12.49 -13.19
CA SER A 52 -5.04 11.38 -13.70
C SER A 52 -4.24 10.67 -12.61
N TYR A 53 -3.73 11.41 -11.62
CA TYR A 53 -3.08 10.82 -10.44
C TYR A 53 -4.04 9.92 -9.65
N ILE A 54 -5.27 10.40 -9.42
CA ILE A 54 -6.32 9.65 -8.70
C ILE A 54 -6.67 8.36 -9.43
N ASP A 55 -6.91 8.45 -10.75
CA ASP A 55 -7.22 7.26 -11.55
C ASP A 55 -6.04 6.28 -11.60
N THR A 56 -4.81 6.80 -11.55
CA THR A 56 -3.59 5.98 -11.56
C THR A 56 -3.37 5.27 -10.22
N ILE A 57 -3.52 5.97 -9.10
CA ILE A 57 -3.27 5.35 -7.79
C ILE A 57 -4.32 4.27 -7.45
N GLU A 58 -5.57 4.43 -7.86
CA GLU A 58 -6.62 3.41 -7.73
C GLU A 58 -6.19 2.09 -8.37
N LEU A 59 -5.57 2.15 -9.55
CA LEU A 59 -5.11 0.99 -10.28
C LEU A 59 -3.76 0.45 -9.78
N ALA A 60 -2.91 1.31 -9.26
CA ALA A 60 -1.54 0.98 -8.86
C ALA A 60 -1.45 0.47 -7.42
N ALA A 61 -2.34 0.92 -6.51
CA ALA A 61 -2.30 0.55 -5.10
C ALA A 61 -2.29 -0.98 -4.86
N PRO A 62 -3.09 -1.81 -5.56
CA PRO A 62 -3.07 -3.26 -5.37
C PRO A 62 -1.73 -3.94 -5.69
N LEU A 63 -0.81 -3.24 -6.37
CA LEU A 63 0.51 -3.77 -6.72
C LEU A 63 1.54 -3.63 -5.61
N CYS A 64 1.21 -2.99 -4.48
CA CYS A 64 2.12 -2.82 -3.34
C CYS A 64 2.73 -4.16 -2.90
N ASP A 65 1.93 -5.20 -2.85
CA ASP A 65 2.27 -6.54 -2.39
C ASP A 65 2.59 -7.54 -3.52
N LEU A 66 2.82 -7.06 -4.74
CA LEU A 66 3.11 -7.93 -5.89
C LEU A 66 4.28 -8.89 -5.62
N GLY A 67 5.27 -8.44 -4.88
CA GLY A 67 6.45 -9.25 -4.54
C GLY A 67 6.17 -10.47 -3.66
N ASN A 68 5.01 -10.55 -3.03
CA ASN A 68 4.59 -11.73 -2.27
C ASN A 68 4.53 -13.00 -3.12
N VAL A 69 4.44 -12.87 -4.45
CA VAL A 69 4.54 -14.02 -5.39
C VAL A 69 5.84 -14.81 -5.24
N ALA A 70 6.91 -14.18 -4.77
CA ALA A 70 8.23 -14.82 -4.58
C ALA A 70 8.54 -15.19 -3.12
N ILE A 71 7.67 -14.85 -2.18
CA ILE A 71 7.84 -15.20 -0.77
C ILE A 71 7.31 -16.63 -0.54
N PRO A 72 8.03 -17.50 0.15
CA PRO A 72 7.54 -18.85 0.47
C PRO A 72 6.20 -18.81 1.21
N THR A 73 5.23 -19.57 0.75
CA THR A 73 3.87 -19.58 1.30
C THR A 73 3.84 -19.96 2.77
N GLU A 74 4.74 -20.89 3.18
CA GLU A 74 4.88 -21.31 4.59
C GLU A 74 5.34 -20.17 5.50
N VAL A 75 6.06 -19.17 4.96
CA VAL A 75 6.47 -17.97 5.72
C VAL A 75 5.32 -16.97 5.80
N LEU A 76 4.64 -16.70 4.68
CA LEU A 76 3.50 -15.77 4.63
C LEU A 76 2.31 -16.24 5.48
N GLN A 77 2.06 -17.55 5.53
CA GLN A 77 0.92 -18.15 6.21
C GLN A 77 1.26 -18.70 7.60
N LYS A 78 2.45 -18.39 8.11
CA LYS A 78 2.90 -18.83 9.42
C LYS A 78 2.00 -18.27 10.53
N LYS A 79 1.48 -19.18 11.38
CA LYS A 79 0.59 -18.82 12.49
C LYS A 79 1.34 -18.48 13.77
N GLU A 80 2.56 -18.98 13.89
CA GLU A 80 3.47 -18.74 15.00
C GLU A 80 4.13 -17.37 14.85
N THR A 81 4.77 -16.89 15.91
CA THR A 81 5.56 -15.68 15.89
C THR A 81 6.67 -15.80 14.82
N LEU A 82 6.76 -14.82 13.94
CA LEU A 82 7.80 -14.76 12.91
C LEU A 82 9.18 -14.65 13.56
N SER A 83 10.13 -15.43 13.07
CA SER A 83 11.54 -15.25 13.41
C SER A 83 12.11 -14.00 12.73
N PRO A 84 13.28 -13.50 13.18
CA PRO A 84 13.98 -12.42 12.47
C PRO A 84 14.24 -12.75 10.99
N GLU A 85 14.55 -14.01 10.67
CA GLU A 85 14.79 -14.49 9.31
C GLU A 85 13.50 -14.50 8.49
N ASP A 86 12.37 -14.95 9.07
CA ASP A 86 11.05 -14.88 8.42
C ASP A 86 10.68 -13.41 8.10
N THR A 87 10.89 -12.54 9.08
CA THR A 87 10.62 -11.09 8.93
C THR A 87 11.48 -10.49 7.82
N ALA A 88 12.78 -10.78 7.81
CA ALA A 88 13.67 -10.31 6.76
C ALA A 88 13.24 -10.84 5.38
N THR A 89 12.81 -12.10 5.31
CA THR A 89 12.29 -12.69 4.07
C THR A 89 11.03 -11.99 3.59
N ILE A 90 10.06 -11.75 4.47
CA ILE A 90 8.84 -11.02 4.13
C ILE A 90 9.17 -9.60 3.64
N HIS A 91 10.09 -8.88 4.29
CA HIS A 91 10.47 -7.54 3.87
C HIS A 91 10.98 -7.45 2.43
N THR A 92 11.53 -8.55 1.88
CA THR A 92 12.01 -8.56 0.48
C THR A 92 10.90 -8.40 -0.54
N HIS A 93 9.60 -8.58 -0.19
CA HIS A 93 8.50 -8.40 -1.15
C HIS A 93 8.51 -7.01 -1.78
N THR A 94 8.92 -5.97 -1.03
CA THR A 94 8.96 -4.59 -1.54
C THR A 94 9.95 -4.45 -2.69
N THR A 95 11.17 -4.93 -2.51
CA THR A 95 12.23 -4.85 -3.52
C THR A 95 11.99 -5.81 -4.69
N ILE A 96 11.43 -6.98 -4.43
CA ILE A 96 11.08 -7.95 -5.48
C ILE A 96 9.92 -7.41 -6.33
N GLY A 97 8.87 -6.89 -5.71
CA GLY A 97 7.74 -6.29 -6.41
C GLY A 97 8.16 -5.12 -7.29
N ALA A 98 8.95 -4.20 -6.74
CA ALA A 98 9.51 -3.09 -7.49
C ALA A 98 10.37 -3.57 -8.68
N LYS A 99 11.21 -4.60 -8.48
CA LYS A 99 12.05 -5.17 -9.53
C LYS A 99 11.22 -5.77 -10.67
N ILE A 100 10.17 -6.52 -10.37
CA ILE A 100 9.27 -7.09 -11.38
C ILE A 100 8.64 -5.97 -12.21
N LEU A 101 8.16 -4.90 -11.56
CA LEU A 101 7.56 -3.76 -12.24
C LEU A 101 8.58 -2.98 -13.06
N GLN A 102 9.80 -2.82 -12.57
CA GLN A 102 10.90 -2.17 -13.28
C GLN A 102 11.28 -2.95 -14.55
N ASP A 103 11.36 -4.26 -14.49
CA ASP A 103 11.67 -5.09 -15.67
C ASP A 103 10.60 -4.96 -16.76
N ILE A 104 9.32 -4.78 -16.37
CA ILE A 104 8.23 -4.49 -17.31
C ILE A 104 8.38 -3.08 -17.89
N HIS A 105 8.69 -2.09 -17.08
CA HIS A 105 8.89 -0.70 -17.48
C HIS A 105 10.08 -0.57 -18.46
N ASP A 106 11.22 -1.19 -18.16
CA ASP A 106 12.44 -1.12 -18.99
C ASP A 106 12.27 -1.84 -20.34
N SER A 107 11.27 -2.71 -20.45
CA SER A 107 10.93 -3.36 -21.73
C SER A 107 10.22 -2.45 -22.75
N GLY A 108 10.07 -1.16 -22.44
CA GLY A 108 9.61 -0.12 -23.38
C GLY A 108 8.19 0.42 -23.13
N ASP A 109 7.58 0.12 -21.99
CA ASP A 109 6.31 0.69 -21.56
C ASP A 109 6.50 1.79 -20.51
N TYR A 110 7.15 2.84 -20.90
CA TYR A 110 7.28 4.02 -20.04
C TYR A 110 5.93 4.71 -19.90
N ASN A 111 5.31 4.62 -18.72
CA ASN A 111 4.09 5.34 -18.37
C ASN A 111 4.01 5.63 -16.87
N ASP A 112 3.27 6.68 -16.52
CA ASP A 112 3.10 7.14 -15.14
C ASP A 112 2.53 6.05 -14.22
N PHE A 113 1.73 5.13 -14.75
CA PHE A 113 1.17 4.02 -14.00
C PHE A 113 2.25 3.05 -13.50
N LEU A 114 3.19 2.62 -14.36
CA LEU A 114 4.26 1.72 -13.95
C LEU A 114 5.22 2.40 -12.98
N GLN A 115 5.58 3.68 -13.22
CA GLN A 115 6.42 4.41 -12.29
C GLN A 115 5.78 4.52 -10.91
N MET A 116 4.50 4.92 -10.83
CA MET A 116 3.77 4.97 -9.57
C MET A 116 3.68 3.59 -8.88
N SER A 117 3.48 2.53 -9.66
CA SER A 117 3.42 1.17 -9.13
C SER A 117 4.76 0.71 -8.55
N ILE A 118 5.88 1.07 -9.18
CA ILE A 118 7.25 0.82 -8.69
C ILE A 118 7.45 1.54 -7.35
N ASP A 119 7.11 2.84 -7.30
CA ASP A 119 7.24 3.65 -6.10
C ASP A 119 6.41 3.07 -4.94
N ILE A 120 5.17 2.69 -5.21
CA ILE A 120 4.28 2.06 -4.23
C ILE A 120 4.87 0.73 -3.75
N ALA A 121 5.23 -0.18 -4.67
CA ALA A 121 5.75 -1.49 -4.29
C ALA A 121 7.01 -1.38 -3.44
N GLN A 122 7.90 -0.46 -3.78
CA GLN A 122 9.17 -0.31 -3.08
C GLN A 122 9.05 0.39 -1.72
N TYR A 123 8.18 1.43 -1.60
CA TYR A 123 8.27 2.37 -0.49
C TYR A 123 7.05 2.40 0.44
N HIS A 124 6.01 1.60 0.22
CA HIS A 124 4.79 1.64 1.06
C HIS A 124 5.01 1.17 2.52
N HIS A 125 6.16 0.58 2.83
CA HIS A 125 6.61 0.22 4.17
C HIS A 125 7.69 1.16 4.74
N GLU A 126 8.03 2.23 4.04
CA GLU A 126 8.81 3.29 4.65
C GLU A 126 7.98 4.02 5.70
N ASN A 127 8.62 4.41 6.78
CA ASN A 127 7.99 5.17 7.85
C ASN A 127 8.35 6.65 7.74
N TRP A 128 7.42 7.52 8.08
CA TRP A 128 7.62 8.97 8.01
C TRP A 128 8.87 9.45 8.74
N ASP A 129 9.25 8.79 9.85
CA ASP A 129 10.43 9.09 10.65
C ASP A 129 11.73 8.42 10.16
N GLY A 130 11.67 7.61 9.11
CA GLY A 130 12.81 6.87 8.53
C GLY A 130 13.13 5.54 9.20
N SER A 131 12.28 5.07 10.12
CA SER A 131 12.46 3.76 10.78
C SER A 131 11.90 2.58 9.97
N GLY A 132 11.40 2.84 8.74
CA GLY A 132 10.80 1.85 7.86
C GLY A 132 11.82 1.08 7.02
N TYR A 133 11.33 0.38 6.01
CA TYR A 133 12.12 -0.39 5.07
C TYR A 133 11.57 -0.26 3.64
N PRO A 134 12.36 -0.57 2.60
CA PRO A 134 13.69 -1.19 2.59
C PRO A 134 14.85 -0.20 2.64
N CYS A 135 14.63 1.11 2.42
CA CYS A 135 15.69 2.10 2.24
C CYS A 135 15.91 3.00 3.47
N GLY A 136 14.94 3.09 4.39
CA GLY A 136 14.99 3.96 5.55
C GLY A 136 14.92 5.45 5.18
N ILE A 137 14.28 5.79 4.05
CA ILE A 137 14.01 7.18 3.66
C ILE A 137 12.89 7.77 4.52
N LYS A 138 12.83 9.10 4.63
CA LYS A 138 11.93 9.78 5.58
C LYS A 138 11.24 11.00 4.99
N GLY A 139 10.11 11.35 5.60
CA GLY A 139 9.40 12.57 5.24
C GLY A 139 9.05 12.62 3.75
N ASN A 140 9.30 13.74 3.13
CA ASN A 140 9.01 13.97 1.71
C ASN A 140 9.96 13.26 0.72
N GLU A 141 10.98 12.53 1.21
CA GLU A 141 11.77 11.63 0.36
C GLU A 141 10.94 10.40 -0.05
N ILE A 142 9.91 10.05 0.76
CA ILE A 142 8.97 8.97 0.44
C ILE A 142 8.01 9.46 -0.65
N PRO A 143 7.87 8.77 -1.79
CA PRO A 143 6.91 9.15 -2.83
C PRO A 143 5.49 9.30 -2.27
N LEU A 144 4.77 10.34 -2.70
CA LEU A 144 3.43 10.63 -2.18
C LEU A 144 2.47 9.45 -2.33
N SER A 145 2.54 8.72 -3.44
CA SER A 145 1.74 7.51 -3.68
C SER A 145 2.02 6.42 -2.64
N ALA A 146 3.27 6.22 -2.26
CA ALA A 146 3.66 5.26 -1.22
C ALA A 146 3.18 5.70 0.17
N GLN A 147 3.23 7.00 0.48
CA GLN A 147 2.69 7.54 1.74
C GLN A 147 1.17 7.30 1.84
N ILE A 148 0.42 7.54 0.76
CA ILE A 148 -1.04 7.29 0.70
C ILE A 148 -1.33 5.81 0.92
N VAL A 149 -0.66 4.91 0.18
CA VAL A 149 -0.86 3.46 0.30
C VAL A 149 -0.49 2.95 1.69
N SER A 150 0.59 3.45 2.29
CA SER A 150 1.00 3.09 3.66
C SER A 150 -0.11 3.34 4.69
N VAL A 151 -0.72 4.52 4.66
CA VAL A 151 -1.82 4.89 5.57
C VAL A 151 -3.06 4.03 5.31
N VAL A 152 -3.45 3.86 4.05
CA VAL A 152 -4.66 3.10 3.67
C VAL A 152 -4.48 1.61 3.94
N SER A 153 -3.34 1.03 3.62
CA SER A 153 -3.04 -0.37 3.88
C SER A 153 -3.11 -0.70 5.37
N ALA A 154 -2.56 0.18 6.23
CA ALA A 154 -2.66 0.02 7.67
C ALA A 154 -4.12 0.08 8.15
N TYR A 155 -4.92 1.03 7.64
CA TYR A 155 -6.34 1.13 7.94
C TYR A 155 -7.10 -0.14 7.53
N CYS A 156 -6.91 -0.61 6.29
CA CYS A 156 -7.51 -1.85 5.80
C CYS A 156 -7.12 -3.04 6.67
N ALA A 157 -5.83 -3.19 7.01
CA ALA A 157 -5.34 -4.30 7.82
C ALA A 157 -5.93 -4.34 9.23
N ILE A 158 -6.26 -3.19 9.84
CA ILE A 158 -6.86 -3.12 11.18
C ILE A 158 -8.36 -3.38 11.12
N THR A 159 -9.06 -2.85 10.11
CA THR A 159 -10.52 -2.95 9.97
C THR A 159 -11.00 -4.24 9.32
N GLU A 160 -10.09 -5.01 8.71
CA GLU A 160 -10.39 -6.29 8.06
C GLU A 160 -10.66 -7.40 9.08
N LYS A 161 -11.64 -8.25 8.80
CA LYS A 161 -11.88 -9.47 9.56
C LYS A 161 -10.77 -10.46 9.26
N ARG A 162 -9.99 -10.82 10.27
CA ARG A 162 -8.99 -11.89 10.15
C ARG A 162 -9.47 -13.16 10.84
N VAL A 163 -9.05 -14.32 10.32
CA VAL A 163 -9.44 -15.66 10.82
C VAL A 163 -9.22 -15.81 12.33
N TYR A 164 -8.29 -15.05 12.92
CA TYR A 164 -7.88 -15.14 14.32
C TYR A 164 -8.33 -13.96 15.19
N ARG A 165 -8.98 -12.94 14.60
CA ARG A 165 -9.38 -11.71 15.30
C ARG A 165 -10.61 -11.12 14.64
N GLY A 166 -11.62 -10.71 15.46
CA GLY A 166 -12.70 -9.85 14.98
C GLY A 166 -12.14 -8.55 14.38
N SER A 167 -12.87 -7.92 13.45
CA SER A 167 -12.55 -6.58 12.96
C SER A 167 -12.68 -5.57 14.11
N TYR A 168 -11.74 -4.62 14.18
CA TYR A 168 -11.94 -3.42 15.00
C TYR A 168 -12.97 -2.52 14.33
N THR A 169 -13.68 -1.75 15.14
CA THR A 169 -14.49 -0.65 14.63
C THR A 169 -13.57 0.40 13.98
N ILE A 170 -14.15 1.21 13.09
CA ILE A 170 -13.40 2.30 12.44
C ILE A 170 -12.78 3.25 13.48
N GLU A 171 -13.52 3.56 14.54
CA GLU A 171 -13.06 4.44 15.62
C GLU A 171 -11.88 3.84 16.39
N GLU A 172 -11.95 2.55 16.70
CA GLU A 172 -10.83 1.82 17.32
C GLU A 172 -9.59 1.80 16.40
N ALA A 173 -9.77 1.56 15.11
CA ALA A 173 -8.69 1.57 14.13
C ALA A 173 -8.00 2.93 14.05
N LEU A 174 -8.77 4.02 13.95
CA LEU A 174 -8.24 5.38 13.92
C LEU A 174 -7.49 5.73 15.21
N ASN A 175 -8.03 5.34 16.38
CA ASN A 175 -7.35 5.56 17.67
C ASN A 175 -6.03 4.78 17.77
N MET A 176 -5.95 3.58 17.22
CA MET A 176 -4.70 2.81 17.16
C MET A 176 -3.68 3.50 16.27
N MET A 177 -4.11 4.01 15.11
CA MET A 177 -3.25 4.69 14.15
C MET A 177 -2.77 6.08 14.63
N ASP A 178 -3.49 6.74 15.54
CA ASP A 178 -3.09 8.04 16.09
C ASP A 178 -1.69 8.00 16.74
N ASN A 179 -1.31 6.89 17.36
CA ASN A 179 0.01 6.72 17.98
C ASN A 179 1.15 6.64 16.94
N ASP A 180 0.82 6.34 15.69
CA ASP A 180 1.74 6.17 14.57
C ASP A 180 1.81 7.44 13.69
N SER A 181 0.95 8.44 13.94
CA SER A 181 0.96 9.73 13.25
C SER A 181 2.27 10.48 13.54
N GLY A 182 2.93 10.94 12.50
CA GLY A 182 4.26 11.59 12.59
C GLY A 182 5.43 10.64 12.80
N LYS A 183 5.18 9.34 12.98
CA LYS A 183 6.20 8.28 13.04
C LYS A 183 6.12 7.41 11.79
N LYS A 184 5.07 6.62 11.70
CA LYS A 184 4.82 5.74 10.56
C LYS A 184 4.17 6.49 9.41
N PHE A 185 3.21 7.35 9.71
CA PHE A 185 2.41 8.06 8.72
C PHE A 185 2.72 9.55 8.68
N ASN A 186 2.64 10.13 7.48
CA ASN A 186 2.57 11.56 7.31
C ASN A 186 1.35 12.10 8.09
N PRO A 187 1.55 13.01 9.07
CA PRO A 187 0.48 13.47 9.94
C PRO A 187 -0.64 14.19 9.19
N ASP A 188 -0.33 14.92 8.11
CA ASP A 188 -1.32 15.68 7.34
C ASP A 188 -2.20 14.75 6.51
N ILE A 189 -1.61 13.71 5.89
CA ILE A 189 -2.37 12.67 5.18
C ILE A 189 -3.27 11.91 6.14
N PHE A 190 -2.75 11.52 7.30
CA PHE A 190 -3.54 10.81 8.30
C PHE A 190 -4.67 11.68 8.86
N GLN A 191 -4.45 12.99 9.04
CA GLN A 191 -5.51 13.90 9.45
C GLN A 191 -6.65 13.99 8.41
N ILE A 192 -6.32 14.03 7.11
CA ILE A 192 -7.32 14.00 6.04
C ILE A 192 -8.11 12.68 6.08
N LEU A 193 -7.43 11.53 6.23
CA LEU A 193 -8.09 10.23 6.36
C LEU A 193 -9.09 10.23 7.52
N LYS A 194 -8.72 10.80 8.68
CA LYS A 194 -9.63 10.96 9.83
C LYS A 194 -10.85 11.83 9.53
N MET A 195 -10.75 12.82 8.66
CA MET A 195 -11.90 13.66 8.29
C MET A 195 -12.90 12.91 7.41
N ILE A 196 -12.42 11.99 6.57
CA ILE A 196 -13.23 11.30 5.57
C ILE A 196 -13.61 9.86 5.97
N TYR A 197 -13.31 9.42 7.16
CA TYR A 197 -13.41 8.01 7.58
C TYR A 197 -14.77 7.35 7.28
N ARG A 198 -15.86 8.13 7.24
CA ARG A 198 -17.22 7.63 6.92
C ARG A 198 -17.42 7.27 5.46
N GLN A 199 -16.47 7.65 4.59
CA GLN A 199 -16.48 7.35 3.16
C GLN A 199 -15.62 6.14 2.83
N LEU A 200 -14.83 5.66 3.79
CA LEU A 200 -13.94 4.53 3.60
C LEU A 200 -14.68 3.19 3.82
N HIS A 201 -14.22 2.16 3.12
CA HIS A 201 -14.70 0.79 3.23
C HIS A 201 -13.81 -0.05 4.14
#